data_a4277b4f3ff752fee4415e711f9520d7
#
_entry.id   a4277b4f3ff752fee4415e711f9520d7
#
_cell.length_a   1.000
_cell.length_b   1.000
_cell.length_c   1.000
_cell.angle_alpha   90.00
_cell.angle_beta   90.00
_cell.angle_gamma   90.00
#
_symmetry.space_group_name_H-M   'P 1'
#
loop_
_entity.id
_entity.type
_entity.pdbx_description
1 polymer ?
#
loop_
_entity_poly.entity_id
_entity_poly.type
_entity_poly.pdbx_seq_one_letter_code
_entity_poly.pdbx_strand_id
1 'polypeptide(L)'
;MRRFLAISSAIACALVGLSACGDDGGAESDADPKIIKVRFEDGKVTPNGERIDVEQGQEVQFIVAADEPGEIHVHSEPEQELEYDEGEEIFKLEFDKAGVVEVESHDLEQVIVQLEVS
;
A
#
# COMPACT_ATOMS: atom_id res chain seq x y z
N MET A 1 -0.17 62.64 49.16
CA MET A 1 -1.60 62.85 48.84
C MET A 1 -1.93 62.13 47.56
N ARG A 2 -3.03 61.32 47.61
CA ARG A 2 -3.78 60.65 46.50
C ARG A 2 -3.00 59.65 45.67
N ARG A 3 -3.13 58.34 45.94
CA ARG A 3 -4.24 57.40 45.60
C ARG A 3 -4.68 57.51 44.15
N PHE A 4 -4.37 56.47 43.36
CA PHE A 4 -5.35 55.81 42.51
C PHE A 4 -4.91 54.38 42.20
N LEU A 5 -5.77 53.46 42.58
CA LEU A 5 -5.81 52.06 42.13
C LEU A 5 -6.15 52.00 40.63
N ALA A 6 -5.50 51.15 39.91
CA ALA A 6 -6.01 50.66 38.66
C ALA A 6 -5.91 49.15 38.65
N ILE A 7 -7.05 48.52 38.72
CA ILE A 7 -7.27 47.10 38.61
C ILE A 7 -7.23 46.76 37.11
N SER A 8 -6.29 45.97 36.70
CA SER A 8 -6.31 45.43 35.34
C SER A 8 -6.65 43.95 35.38
N SER A 9 -7.84 43.68 34.88
CA SER A 9 -8.43 42.36 34.70
C SER A 9 -7.70 41.63 33.58
N ALA A 10 -7.04 40.53 33.89
CA ALA A 10 -6.47 39.66 32.89
C ALA A 10 -7.56 38.70 32.41
N ILE A 11 -8.00 38.89 31.18
CA ILE A 11 -8.88 37.94 30.48
C ILE A 11 -7.98 36.90 29.82
N ALA A 12 -7.96 35.72 30.37
CA ALA A 12 -7.35 34.55 29.74
C ALA A 12 -8.31 33.97 28.70
N CYS A 13 -8.07 34.26 27.43
CA CYS A 13 -8.75 33.56 26.33
C CYS A 13 -8.11 32.20 26.14
N ALA A 14 -8.76 31.16 26.66
CA ALA A 14 -8.46 29.79 26.31
C ALA A 14 -8.96 29.53 24.88
N LEU A 15 -8.06 29.52 23.93
CA LEU A 15 -8.35 29.01 22.58
C LEU A 15 -8.29 27.48 22.64
N VAL A 16 -9.44 26.87 22.74
CA VAL A 16 -9.61 25.44 22.49
C VAL A 16 -9.53 25.26 20.98
N GLY A 17 -8.35 24.85 20.48
CA GLY A 17 -8.17 24.40 19.14
C GLY A 17 -8.85 23.05 18.98
N LEU A 18 -10.00 23.01 18.31
CA LEU A 18 -10.53 21.76 17.78
C LEU A 18 -9.64 21.36 16.61
N SER A 19 -8.75 20.41 16.87
CA SER A 19 -8.12 19.65 15.81
C SER A 19 -9.18 18.73 15.22
N ALA A 20 -9.79 19.16 14.13
CA ALA A 20 -10.55 18.26 13.28
C ALA A 20 -9.54 17.34 12.59
N CYS A 21 -9.34 16.15 13.13
CA CYS A 21 -8.73 15.06 12.38
C CYS A 21 -9.70 14.72 11.27
N GLY A 22 -9.39 15.13 10.05
CA GLY A 22 -10.05 14.61 8.86
C GLY A 22 -9.66 13.15 8.72
N ASP A 23 -10.60 12.28 9.05
CA ASP A 23 -10.51 10.86 8.84
C ASP A 23 -10.81 10.59 7.35
N ASP A 24 -9.79 10.70 6.51
CA ASP A 24 -9.82 10.11 5.17
C ASP A 24 -9.40 8.66 5.33
N GLY A 25 -10.41 7.79 5.42
CA GLY A 25 -10.26 6.37 5.69
C GLY A 25 -9.58 5.58 4.59
N GLY A 26 -8.26 5.60 4.58
CA GLY A 26 -7.43 4.55 4.05
C GLY A 26 -6.68 3.95 5.24
N ALA A 27 -6.68 2.63 5.40
CA ALA A 27 -5.85 1.98 6.39
C ALA A 27 -4.39 2.10 5.92
N GLU A 28 -3.70 3.17 6.34
CA GLU A 28 -2.26 3.26 6.15
C GLU A 28 -1.59 2.36 7.19
N SER A 29 -0.84 1.38 6.72
CA SER A 29 0.01 0.55 7.58
C SER A 29 1.31 1.27 7.87
N ASP A 30 1.77 1.23 9.12
CA ASP A 30 3.12 1.67 9.51
C ASP A 30 4.20 0.62 9.18
N ALA A 31 3.82 -0.50 8.58
CA ALA A 31 4.74 -1.56 8.21
C ALA A 31 5.64 -1.15 7.03
N ASP A 32 6.88 -1.63 7.06
CA ASP A 32 7.78 -1.46 5.91
C ASP A 32 7.18 -2.07 4.63
N PRO A 33 7.48 -1.52 3.45
CA PRO A 33 7.02 -2.09 2.20
C PRO A 33 7.40 -3.55 2.03
N LYS A 34 6.46 -4.36 1.57
CA LYS A 34 6.69 -5.77 1.22
C LYS A 34 7.27 -5.83 -0.19
N ILE A 35 8.51 -6.28 -0.32
CA ILE A 35 9.18 -6.39 -1.61
C ILE A 35 9.04 -7.82 -2.15
N ILE A 36 8.48 -7.95 -3.33
CA ILE A 36 8.29 -9.23 -4.03
C ILE A 36 9.00 -9.17 -5.38
N LYS A 37 10.04 -9.95 -5.53
CA LYS A 37 10.78 -10.06 -6.78
C LYS A 37 10.17 -11.14 -7.65
N VAL A 38 9.69 -10.77 -8.82
CA VAL A 38 9.11 -11.66 -9.83
C VAL A 38 10.03 -11.72 -11.03
N ARG A 39 10.36 -12.92 -11.46
CA ARG A 39 11.20 -13.14 -12.64
C ARG A 39 10.51 -14.03 -13.65
N PHE A 40 10.40 -13.52 -14.85
CA PHE A 40 9.99 -14.27 -16.05
C PHE A 40 11.20 -14.55 -16.92
N GLU A 41 11.49 -15.81 -17.12
CA GLU A 41 12.64 -16.23 -17.90
C GLU A 41 12.39 -17.62 -18.54
N ASP A 42 12.63 -17.75 -19.82
CA ASP A 42 12.47 -19.01 -20.58
C ASP A 42 11.07 -19.64 -20.43
N GLY A 43 10.01 -18.83 -20.46
CA GLY A 43 8.62 -19.31 -20.33
C GLY A 43 8.25 -19.81 -18.93
N LYS A 44 9.00 -19.39 -17.91
CA LYS A 44 8.76 -19.72 -16.50
C LYS A 44 8.69 -18.47 -15.66
N VAL A 45 7.94 -18.54 -14.57
CA VAL A 45 7.86 -17.49 -13.58
C VAL A 45 8.29 -17.99 -12.20
N THR A 46 9.02 -17.15 -11.48
CA THR A 46 9.36 -17.35 -10.07
C THR A 46 9.08 -16.08 -9.28
N PRO A 47 8.53 -16.17 -8.05
CA PRO A 47 8.08 -17.39 -7.36
C PRO A 47 6.90 -18.06 -8.08
N ASN A 48 6.55 -19.27 -7.67
CA ASN A 48 5.46 -20.05 -8.24
C ASN A 48 4.59 -20.60 -7.12
N GLY A 49 3.46 -19.92 -6.86
CA GLY A 49 2.48 -20.32 -5.85
C GLY A 49 2.89 -20.07 -4.40
N GLU A 50 3.88 -19.21 -4.15
CA GLU A 50 4.31 -18.85 -2.79
C GLU A 50 3.23 -18.04 -2.06
N ARG A 51 3.05 -18.32 -0.76
CA ARG A 51 2.17 -17.55 0.13
C ARG A 51 2.98 -16.49 0.87
N ILE A 52 2.45 -15.26 0.89
CA ILE A 52 3.11 -14.12 1.50
C ILE A 52 2.12 -13.36 2.36
N ASP A 53 2.45 -13.15 3.63
CA ASP A 53 1.64 -12.34 4.54
C ASP A 53 1.85 -10.85 4.27
N VAL A 54 0.74 -10.12 4.21
CA VAL A 54 0.68 -8.68 3.98
C VAL A 54 -0.29 -8.05 4.97
N GLU A 55 0.06 -6.92 5.54
CA GLU A 55 -0.87 -6.16 6.37
C GLU A 55 -1.83 -5.32 5.51
N GLN A 56 -3.06 -5.11 6.00
CA GLN A 56 -3.99 -4.16 5.36
C GLN A 56 -3.34 -2.77 5.28
N GLY A 57 -3.36 -2.16 4.10
CA GLY A 57 -2.74 -0.85 3.83
C GLY A 57 -1.22 -0.86 3.71
N GLN A 58 -0.57 -2.01 3.83
CA GLN A 58 0.87 -2.12 3.60
C GLN A 58 1.20 -1.97 2.12
N GLU A 59 2.19 -1.15 1.78
CA GLU A 59 2.69 -1.06 0.41
C GLU A 59 3.33 -2.39 -0.01
N VAL A 60 2.91 -2.93 -1.14
CA VAL A 60 3.51 -4.10 -1.77
C VAL A 60 4.19 -3.65 -3.06
N GLN A 61 5.48 -3.91 -3.18
CA GLN A 61 6.26 -3.59 -4.37
C GLN A 61 6.60 -4.87 -5.13
N PHE A 62 6.06 -5.00 -6.33
CA PHE A 62 6.46 -6.04 -7.27
C PHE A 62 7.60 -5.53 -8.12
N ILE A 63 8.78 -6.13 -7.99
CA ILE A 63 9.92 -5.87 -8.87
C ILE A 63 9.91 -6.98 -9.93
N VAL A 64 9.41 -6.62 -11.11
CA VAL A 64 9.23 -7.57 -12.23
C VAL A 64 10.40 -7.48 -13.18
N ALA A 65 11.13 -8.57 -13.34
CA ALA A 65 12.17 -8.71 -14.35
C ALA A 65 11.70 -9.76 -15.37
N ALA A 66 11.65 -9.36 -16.65
CA ALA A 66 11.12 -10.20 -17.71
C ALA A 66 12.00 -10.18 -18.96
N ASP A 67 12.09 -11.31 -19.64
CA ASP A 67 12.76 -11.46 -20.93
C ASP A 67 11.83 -11.20 -22.14
N GLU A 68 10.53 -11.11 -21.88
CA GLU A 68 9.48 -10.79 -22.86
C GLU A 68 8.40 -9.93 -22.22
N PRO A 69 7.66 -9.11 -22.98
CA PRO A 69 6.49 -8.41 -22.48
C PRO A 69 5.39 -9.39 -22.03
N GLY A 70 4.57 -8.96 -21.08
CA GLY A 70 3.44 -9.77 -20.61
C GLY A 70 2.55 -9.01 -19.64
N GLU A 71 1.67 -9.73 -18.97
CA GLU A 71 0.68 -9.19 -18.07
C GLU A 71 0.53 -10.04 -16.79
N ILE A 72 0.40 -9.36 -15.68
CA ILE A 72 0.07 -9.94 -14.38
C ILE A 72 -1.34 -9.52 -13.98
N HIS A 73 -2.19 -10.49 -13.65
CA HIS A 73 -3.50 -10.25 -13.05
C HIS A 73 -3.40 -10.31 -11.54
N VAL A 74 -3.86 -9.26 -10.88
CA VAL A 74 -4.00 -9.19 -9.43
C VAL A 74 -5.49 -9.29 -9.11
N HIS A 75 -5.91 -10.43 -8.56
CA HIS A 75 -7.31 -10.72 -8.22
C HIS A 75 -7.74 -10.06 -6.91
N SER A 76 -7.61 -8.73 -6.88
CA SER A 76 -8.09 -7.86 -5.81
C SER A 76 -9.48 -7.29 -6.13
N GLU A 77 -10.05 -6.50 -5.24
CA GLU A 77 -11.26 -5.73 -5.49
C GLU A 77 -10.98 -4.21 -5.37
N PRO A 78 -10.98 -3.48 -6.49
CA PRO A 78 -11.12 -3.94 -7.87
C PRO A 78 -9.93 -4.77 -8.37
N GLU A 79 -10.16 -5.63 -9.36
CA GLU A 79 -9.10 -6.38 -10.05
C GLU A 79 -8.15 -5.42 -10.76
N GLN A 80 -6.86 -5.72 -10.75
CA GLN A 80 -5.82 -4.91 -11.39
C GLN A 80 -5.03 -5.75 -12.40
N GLU A 81 -4.68 -5.12 -13.51
CA GLU A 81 -3.84 -5.68 -14.55
C GLU A 81 -2.54 -4.88 -14.60
N LEU A 82 -1.41 -5.58 -14.53
CA LEU A 82 -0.08 -4.99 -14.57
C LEU A 82 0.61 -5.43 -15.86
N GLU A 83 0.61 -4.55 -16.85
CA GLU A 83 1.34 -4.78 -18.09
C GLU A 83 2.81 -4.42 -17.89
N TYR A 84 3.72 -5.29 -18.33
CA TYR A 84 5.16 -5.08 -18.25
C TYR A 84 5.83 -5.35 -19.60
N ASP A 85 6.92 -4.61 -19.85
CA ASP A 85 7.80 -4.81 -21.00
C ASP A 85 8.98 -5.71 -20.64
N GLU A 86 9.77 -6.08 -21.65
CA GLU A 86 11.09 -6.67 -21.44
C GLU A 86 11.96 -5.74 -20.60
N GLY A 87 12.62 -6.28 -19.59
CA GLY A 87 13.45 -5.54 -18.66
C GLY A 87 12.93 -5.61 -17.23
N GLU A 88 13.16 -4.57 -16.45
CA GLU A 88 12.73 -4.48 -15.06
C GLU A 88 11.75 -3.33 -14.85
N GLU A 89 10.64 -3.61 -14.21
CA GLU A 89 9.65 -2.63 -13.79
C GLU A 89 9.24 -2.83 -12.33
N ILE A 90 8.85 -1.75 -11.67
CA ILE A 90 8.38 -1.76 -10.28
C ILE A 90 6.94 -1.31 -10.25
N PHE A 91 6.06 -2.16 -9.70
CA PHE A 91 4.66 -1.85 -9.44
C PHE A 91 4.43 -1.74 -7.94
N LYS A 92 3.72 -0.70 -7.53
CA LYS A 92 3.37 -0.45 -6.12
C LYS A 92 1.88 -0.56 -5.94
N LEU A 93 1.45 -1.42 -5.04
CA LEU A 93 0.06 -1.70 -4.73
C LEU A 93 -0.18 -1.66 -3.23
N GLU A 94 -1.42 -1.40 -2.85
CA GLU A 94 -1.90 -1.51 -1.47
C GLU A 94 -3.23 -2.27 -1.46
N PHE A 95 -3.47 -3.03 -0.40
CA PHE A 95 -4.68 -3.83 -0.24
C PHE A 95 -5.36 -3.48 1.09
N ASP A 96 -6.51 -2.84 1.01
CA ASP A 96 -7.25 -2.36 2.19
C ASP A 96 -8.19 -3.41 2.78
N LYS A 97 -8.49 -4.47 2.02
CA LYS A 97 -9.41 -5.53 2.44
C LYS A 97 -8.67 -6.78 2.85
N ALA A 98 -9.01 -7.33 4.01
CA ALA A 98 -8.52 -8.63 4.45
C ALA A 98 -9.02 -9.74 3.53
N GLY A 99 -8.19 -10.74 3.30
CA GLY A 99 -8.49 -11.89 2.47
C GLY A 99 -7.28 -12.37 1.69
N VAL A 100 -7.49 -13.33 0.81
CA VAL A 100 -6.45 -13.87 -0.07
C VAL A 100 -6.54 -13.18 -1.43
N VAL A 101 -5.44 -12.57 -1.85
CA VAL A 101 -5.29 -11.98 -3.18
C VAL A 101 -4.35 -12.85 -4.00
N GLU A 102 -4.88 -13.46 -5.04
CA GLU A 102 -4.09 -14.25 -5.98
C GLU A 102 -3.48 -13.35 -7.04
N VAL A 103 -2.18 -13.51 -7.29
CA VAL A 103 -1.42 -12.79 -8.29
C VAL A 103 -0.95 -13.81 -9.33
N GLU A 104 -1.43 -13.67 -10.55
CA GLU A 104 -1.31 -14.67 -11.62
C GLU A 104 -0.64 -14.09 -12.87
N SER A 105 0.22 -14.89 -13.51
CA SER A 105 0.69 -14.59 -14.85
C SER A 105 -0.41 -14.92 -15.85
N HIS A 106 -0.85 -13.93 -16.62
CA HIS A 106 -1.84 -14.14 -17.67
C HIS A 106 -1.31 -15.07 -18.77
N ASP A 107 -0.10 -14.82 -19.24
CA ASP A 107 0.49 -15.54 -20.36
C ASP A 107 0.86 -16.99 -20.05
N LEU A 108 1.26 -17.27 -18.82
CA LEU A 108 1.67 -18.58 -18.36
C LEU A 108 0.55 -19.36 -17.65
N GLU A 109 -0.56 -18.73 -17.34
CA GLU A 109 -1.68 -19.28 -16.57
C GLU A 109 -1.18 -19.92 -15.24
N GLN A 110 -0.25 -19.23 -14.55
CA GLN A 110 0.37 -19.68 -13.32
C GLN A 110 0.23 -18.67 -12.20
N VAL A 111 -0.11 -19.15 -11.01
CA VAL A 111 -0.11 -18.34 -9.79
C VAL A 111 1.33 -18.04 -9.41
N ILE A 112 1.65 -16.75 -9.32
CA ILE A 112 2.97 -16.28 -8.90
C ILE A 112 3.06 -16.30 -7.39
N VAL A 113 2.13 -15.58 -6.74
CA VAL A 113 2.00 -15.52 -5.27
C VAL A 113 0.54 -15.46 -4.86
N GLN A 114 0.27 -15.91 -3.64
CA GLN A 114 -0.99 -15.68 -2.93
C GLN A 114 -0.70 -14.76 -1.74
N LEU A 115 -1.24 -13.55 -1.76
CA LEU A 115 -1.09 -12.59 -0.68
C LEU A 115 -2.18 -12.85 0.37
N GLU A 116 -1.78 -13.15 1.59
CA GLU A 116 -2.68 -13.26 2.73
C GLU A 116 -2.74 -11.90 3.44
N VAL A 117 -3.76 -11.12 3.13
CA VAL A 117 -3.96 -9.77 3.67
C VAL A 117 -4.74 -9.85 4.97
N SER A 118 -4.18 -9.34 6.04
CA SER A 118 -4.79 -9.38 7.37
C SER A 118 -4.58 -8.10 8.21
#